data_3155a96b2812628d2be315cfd853633c
#
_entry.id   3155a96b2812628d2be315cfd853633c
#
_cell.length_a   1.000
_cell.length_b   1.000
_cell.length_c   1.000
_cell.angle_alpha   90.00
_cell.angle_beta   90.00
_cell.angle_gamma   90.00
#
_symmetry.space_group_name_H-M   'P 1'
#
loop_
_entity.id
_entity.type
_entity.pdbx_description
1 polymer ?
#
loop_
_entity_poly.entity_id
_entity_poly.type
_entity_poly.pdbx_seq_one_letter_code
_entity_poly.pdbx_strand_id
1 'polypeptide(L)'
;MRDFQFYPVDRVAMDHFLQVCTRQHFPARATVMRPGDSGQSLMYVIEGSVTVSTEGDDGRELILSYLNPGDFVGEMGLFMRPANREVLVRTKTKCELAEISYSALREALESELKDHALEIMTAIGAKLAQRLLQTRRKVEHLAFLDTQGRVARTLIDLCGEPDAVSHPE
;
A
#
# COMPACT_ATOMS: atom_id res chain seq x y z
N MET A 1 -17.73 17.53 7.18
CA MET A 1 -16.49 16.94 6.64
C MET A 1 -16.81 16.54 5.21
N ARG A 2 -16.05 17.01 4.20
CA ARG A 2 -16.35 16.63 2.81
C ARG A 2 -15.89 15.18 2.64
N ASP A 3 -16.82 14.27 2.44
CA ASP A 3 -16.52 12.88 2.10
C ASP A 3 -16.04 12.85 0.64
N PHE A 4 -14.77 12.56 0.46
CA PHE A 4 -14.23 12.33 -0.87
C PHE A 4 -14.72 10.96 -1.33
N GLN A 5 -15.43 10.92 -2.45
CA GLN A 5 -15.76 9.66 -3.12
C GLN A 5 -14.63 9.35 -4.10
N PHE A 6 -14.04 8.17 -3.95
CA PHE A 6 -13.07 7.65 -4.91
C PHE A 6 -13.80 6.93 -6.04
N TYR A 7 -13.17 6.91 -7.20
CA TYR A 7 -13.66 6.08 -8.29
C TYR A 7 -13.70 4.62 -7.84
N PRO A 8 -14.78 3.88 -8.13
CA PRO A 8 -14.85 2.46 -7.82
C PRO A 8 -13.75 1.72 -8.60
N VAL A 9 -13.14 0.74 -7.96
CA VAL A 9 -12.15 -0.13 -8.62
C VAL A 9 -12.92 -1.05 -9.58
N ASP A 10 -12.53 -1.05 -10.85
CA ASP A 10 -13.08 -1.97 -11.84
C ASP A 10 -12.53 -3.37 -11.57
N ARG A 11 -13.41 -4.30 -11.21
CA ARG A 11 -13.03 -5.67 -10.85
C ARG A 11 -12.51 -6.44 -12.05
N VAL A 12 -13.10 -6.23 -13.23
CA VAL A 12 -12.68 -6.93 -14.45
C VAL A 12 -11.28 -6.52 -14.84
N ALA A 13 -10.99 -5.21 -14.81
CA ALA A 13 -9.65 -4.69 -15.07
C ALA A 13 -8.62 -5.24 -14.06
N MET A 14 -8.99 -5.32 -12.77
CA MET A 14 -8.09 -5.88 -11.75
C MET A 14 -7.88 -7.38 -11.90
N ASP A 15 -8.90 -8.14 -12.30
CA ASP A 15 -8.75 -9.58 -12.56
C ASP A 15 -7.79 -9.83 -13.73
N HIS A 16 -7.86 -9.03 -14.81
CA HIS A 16 -6.91 -9.09 -15.93
C HIS A 16 -5.50 -8.68 -15.46
N PHE A 17 -5.37 -7.62 -14.68
CA PHE A 17 -4.07 -7.21 -14.10
C PHE A 17 -3.44 -8.34 -13.28
N LEU A 18 -4.22 -9.02 -12.44
CA LEU A 18 -3.71 -10.11 -11.60
C LEU A 18 -3.27 -11.35 -12.41
N GLN A 19 -3.80 -11.54 -13.64
CA GLN A 19 -3.38 -12.65 -14.53
C GLN A 19 -1.96 -12.48 -15.07
N VAL A 20 -1.49 -11.23 -15.22
CA VAL A 20 -0.13 -10.94 -15.70
C VAL A 20 0.90 -10.81 -14.58
N CYS A 21 0.45 -10.88 -13.33
CA CYS A 21 1.31 -10.79 -12.15
C CYS A 21 1.78 -12.18 -11.70
N THR A 22 2.96 -12.22 -11.09
CA THR A 22 3.47 -13.39 -10.36
C THR A 22 2.98 -13.36 -8.93
N ARG A 23 2.37 -14.43 -8.45
CA ARG A 23 1.89 -14.55 -7.06
C ARG A 23 3.01 -15.02 -6.14
N GLN A 24 3.12 -14.36 -4.98
CA GLN A 24 4.10 -14.68 -3.95
C GLN A 24 3.40 -14.83 -2.60
N HIS A 25 3.83 -15.83 -1.84
CA HIS A 25 3.28 -16.11 -0.51
C HIS A 25 4.34 -15.82 0.55
N PHE A 26 3.94 -15.09 1.57
CA PHE A 26 4.80 -14.71 2.68
C PHE A 26 4.18 -15.18 4.01
N PRO A 27 4.99 -15.76 4.90
CA PRO A 27 4.53 -16.01 6.27
C PRO A 27 4.33 -14.67 7.00
N ALA A 28 3.66 -14.70 8.14
CA ALA A 28 3.55 -13.53 9.02
C ALA A 28 4.94 -13.05 9.47
N ARG A 29 5.10 -11.75 9.64
CA ARG A 29 6.34 -11.08 10.07
C ARG A 29 7.52 -11.23 9.10
N ALA A 30 7.28 -11.61 7.86
CA ALA A 30 8.31 -11.68 6.82
C ALA A 30 8.63 -10.27 6.28
N THR A 31 9.88 -10.05 5.92
CA THR A 31 10.27 -8.85 5.19
C THR A 31 9.99 -9.06 3.69
N VAL A 32 9.18 -8.16 3.12
CA VAL A 32 8.84 -8.13 1.69
C VAL A 32 9.82 -7.24 0.94
N MET A 33 10.22 -6.12 1.55
CA MET A 33 11.04 -5.08 0.92
C MET A 33 11.86 -4.35 1.98
N ARG A 34 13.11 -4.00 1.66
CA ARG A 34 14.01 -3.26 2.55
C ARG A 34 14.46 -1.96 1.93
N PRO A 35 14.79 -0.94 2.75
CA PRO A 35 15.56 0.20 2.27
C PRO A 35 16.84 -0.25 1.57
N GLY A 36 17.13 0.34 0.42
CA GLY A 36 18.29 -0.03 -0.41
C GLY A 36 18.02 -1.10 -1.48
N ASP A 37 16.92 -1.87 -1.36
CA ASP A 37 16.53 -2.81 -2.41
C ASP A 37 16.22 -2.09 -3.73
N SER A 38 16.38 -2.80 -4.86
CA SER A 38 16.03 -2.28 -6.18
C SER A 38 14.52 -1.99 -6.27
N GLY A 39 14.18 -0.76 -6.62
CA GLY A 39 12.79 -0.28 -6.72
C GLY A 39 12.13 -0.55 -8.08
N GLN A 40 12.20 -1.78 -8.59
CA GLN A 40 11.83 -2.11 -9.97
C GLN A 40 10.46 -2.79 -10.16
N SER A 41 9.68 -2.98 -9.10
CA SER A 41 8.41 -3.72 -9.17
C SER A 41 7.27 -3.03 -8.41
N LEU A 42 6.05 -3.29 -8.89
CA LEU A 42 4.78 -3.01 -8.24
C LEU A 42 4.26 -4.30 -7.63
N MET A 43 3.74 -4.21 -6.41
CA MET A 43 3.04 -5.32 -5.75
C MET A 43 1.61 -4.90 -5.41
N TYR A 44 0.70 -5.87 -5.41
CA TYR A 44 -0.70 -5.72 -5.01
C TYR A 44 -1.02 -6.72 -3.92
N VAL A 45 -1.68 -6.28 -2.84
CA VAL A 45 -2.07 -7.15 -1.73
C VAL A 45 -3.35 -7.87 -2.11
N ILE A 46 -3.26 -9.22 -2.28
CA ILE A 46 -4.42 -10.08 -2.55
C ILE A 46 -5.05 -10.50 -1.23
N GLU A 47 -4.22 -10.95 -0.29
CA GLU A 47 -4.66 -11.44 1.03
C GLU A 47 -3.67 -11.05 2.12
N GLY A 48 -4.18 -10.88 3.35
CA GLY A 48 -3.41 -10.49 4.52
C GLY A 48 -3.19 -8.99 4.61
N SER A 49 -2.28 -8.59 5.48
CA SER A 49 -1.92 -7.18 5.66
C SER A 49 -0.41 -6.99 5.82
N VAL A 50 0.08 -5.84 5.37
CA VAL A 50 1.49 -5.45 5.48
C VAL A 50 1.63 -4.09 6.15
N THR A 51 2.75 -3.86 6.81
CA THR A 51 3.15 -2.55 7.34
C THR A 51 4.20 -1.94 6.43
N VAL A 52 4.07 -0.64 6.22
CA VAL A 52 5.11 0.20 5.59
C VAL A 52 5.68 1.08 6.69
N SER A 53 6.97 1.01 6.90
CA SER A 53 7.66 1.75 7.96
C SER A 53 8.97 2.35 7.49
N THR A 54 9.48 3.30 8.25
CA THR A 54 10.81 3.86 8.13
C THR A 54 11.50 3.84 9.48
N GLU A 55 12.83 3.83 9.49
CA GLU A 55 13.63 3.92 10.70
C GLU A 55 14.20 5.32 10.82
N GLY A 56 14.04 5.92 11.98
CA GLY A 56 14.66 7.20 12.30
C GLY A 56 16.14 7.05 12.65
N ASP A 57 16.87 8.17 12.72
CA ASP A 57 18.30 8.21 13.08
C ASP A 57 18.58 7.64 14.47
N ASP A 58 17.58 7.58 15.33
CA ASP A 58 17.64 7.02 16.68
C ASP A 58 17.29 5.51 16.76
N GLY A 59 17.12 4.86 15.61
CA GLY A 59 16.77 3.45 15.49
C GLY A 59 15.31 3.13 15.80
N ARG A 60 14.45 4.14 16.02
CA ARG A 60 13.02 3.93 16.20
C ARG A 60 12.31 3.72 14.88
N GLU A 61 11.49 2.68 14.82
CA GLU A 61 10.63 2.39 13.66
C GLU A 61 9.37 3.24 13.73
N LEU A 62 9.08 3.97 12.65
CA LEU A 62 7.84 4.72 12.46
C LEU A 62 6.98 4.02 11.41
N ILE A 63 5.80 3.55 11.80
CA ILE A 63 4.83 2.98 10.87
C ILE A 63 4.14 4.10 10.11
N LEU A 64 4.37 4.13 8.80
CA LEU A 64 3.80 5.11 7.89
C LEU A 64 2.37 4.72 7.48
N SER A 65 2.14 3.43 7.16
CA SER A 65 0.83 2.92 6.76
C SER A 65 0.68 1.43 6.98
N TYR A 66 -0.59 1.02 7.11
CA TYR A 66 -1.04 -0.36 6.97
C TYR A 66 -1.67 -0.51 5.60
N LEU A 67 -1.36 -1.60 4.92
CA LEU A 67 -1.90 -1.92 3.60
C LEU A 67 -2.63 -3.24 3.68
N ASN A 68 -3.83 -3.24 3.12
CA ASN A 68 -4.80 -4.33 3.19
C ASN A 68 -5.11 -4.85 1.78
N PRO A 69 -5.89 -5.92 1.62
CA PRO A 69 -6.31 -6.39 0.31
C PRO A 69 -6.88 -5.25 -0.55
N GLY A 70 -6.39 -5.15 -1.77
CA GLY A 70 -6.73 -4.06 -2.68
C GLY A 70 -5.74 -2.90 -2.70
N ASP A 71 -4.72 -2.89 -1.85
CA ASP A 71 -3.69 -1.85 -1.84
C ASP A 71 -2.46 -2.23 -2.67
N PHE A 72 -1.77 -1.20 -3.15
CA PHE A 72 -0.52 -1.34 -3.89
C PHE A 72 0.68 -0.99 -3.03
N VAL A 73 1.81 -1.64 -3.31
CA VAL A 73 3.13 -1.38 -2.74
C VAL A 73 4.11 -1.08 -3.86
N GLY A 74 4.88 -0.01 -3.73
CA GLY A 74 5.87 0.38 -4.73
C GLY A 74 5.29 1.21 -5.87
N GLU A 75 4.04 1.62 -5.81
CA GLU A 75 3.35 2.40 -6.85
C GLU A 75 4.03 3.74 -7.18
N MET A 76 4.74 4.33 -6.22
CA MET A 76 5.48 5.58 -6.45
C MET A 76 6.54 5.44 -7.53
N GLY A 77 7.18 4.28 -7.65
CA GLY A 77 8.19 4.02 -8.66
C GLY A 77 7.67 3.99 -10.11
N LEU A 78 6.36 3.92 -10.32
CA LEU A 78 5.76 4.09 -11.65
C LEU A 78 5.84 5.54 -12.12
N PHE A 79 5.76 6.49 -11.21
CA PHE A 79 5.66 7.94 -11.48
C PHE A 79 6.94 8.70 -11.17
N MET A 80 7.84 8.09 -10.40
CA MET A 80 9.13 8.63 -10.02
C MET A 80 10.23 7.69 -10.52
N ARG A 81 11.48 8.14 -10.48
CA ARG A 81 12.63 7.28 -10.77
C ARG A 81 13.48 7.10 -9.50
N PRO A 82 12.96 6.42 -8.47
CA PRO A 82 13.78 6.11 -7.31
C PRO A 82 14.86 5.11 -7.73
N ALA A 83 16.10 5.34 -7.34
CA ALA A 83 17.17 4.37 -7.56
C ALA A 83 16.93 3.12 -6.69
N ASN A 84 16.50 3.31 -5.45
CA ASN A 84 16.31 2.27 -4.45
C ASN A 84 15.03 2.50 -3.64
N ARG A 85 14.59 1.46 -2.94
CA ARG A 85 13.50 1.55 -1.94
C ARG A 85 13.96 2.36 -0.74
N GLU A 86 13.06 3.16 -0.18
CA GLU A 86 13.34 4.00 1.01
C GLU A 86 12.64 3.49 2.27
N VAL A 87 11.73 2.54 2.11
CA VAL A 87 10.88 2.05 3.19
C VAL A 87 11.08 0.56 3.43
N LEU A 88 10.81 0.15 4.66
CA LEU A 88 10.70 -1.24 5.06
C LEU A 88 9.24 -1.68 4.92
N VAL A 89 9.02 -2.81 4.24
CA VAL A 89 7.70 -3.44 4.14
C VAL A 89 7.76 -4.82 4.76
N ARG A 90 6.89 -5.06 5.75
CA ARG A 90 6.77 -6.35 6.45
C ARG A 90 5.33 -6.84 6.46
N THR A 91 5.16 -8.14 6.34
CA THR A 91 3.85 -8.76 6.55
C THR A 91 3.46 -8.72 8.03
N LYS A 92 2.23 -8.32 8.32
CA LYS A 92 1.63 -8.40 9.65
C LYS A 92 1.03 -9.79 9.88
N THR A 93 0.31 -10.27 8.89
CA THR A 93 -0.29 -11.61 8.84
C THR A 93 0.37 -12.45 7.74
N LYS A 94 -0.07 -13.69 7.54
CA LYS A 94 0.24 -14.44 6.32
C LYS A 94 -0.36 -13.68 5.13
N CYS A 95 0.43 -13.49 4.06
CA CYS A 95 0.04 -12.67 2.91
C CYS A 95 0.22 -13.42 1.60
N GLU A 96 -0.66 -13.11 0.65
CA GLU A 96 -0.49 -13.35 -0.77
C GLU A 96 -0.37 -12.00 -1.48
N LEU A 97 0.74 -11.80 -2.20
CA LEU A 97 1.01 -10.59 -2.98
C LEU A 97 1.16 -10.95 -4.46
N ALA A 98 0.61 -10.12 -5.34
CA ALA A 98 0.86 -10.20 -6.78
C ALA A 98 1.94 -9.19 -7.16
N GLU A 99 3.00 -9.62 -7.84
CA GLU A 99 4.12 -8.77 -8.24
C GLU A 99 4.26 -8.70 -9.75
N ILE A 100 4.58 -7.51 -10.26
CA ILE A 100 4.93 -7.27 -11.65
C ILE A 100 6.06 -6.23 -11.73
N SER A 101 7.06 -6.44 -12.59
CA SER A 101 8.07 -5.41 -12.82
C SER A 101 7.47 -4.20 -13.55
N TYR A 102 8.03 -3.00 -13.36
CA TYR A 102 7.52 -1.80 -14.05
C TYR A 102 7.67 -1.90 -15.57
N SER A 103 8.70 -2.58 -16.07
CA SER A 103 8.86 -2.81 -17.51
C SER A 103 7.76 -3.73 -18.05
N ALA A 104 7.52 -4.87 -17.38
CA ALA A 104 6.47 -5.79 -17.78
C ALA A 104 5.08 -5.17 -17.68
N LEU A 105 4.82 -4.36 -16.64
CA LEU A 105 3.54 -3.64 -16.53
C LEU A 105 3.34 -2.67 -17.71
N ARG A 106 4.38 -1.91 -18.11
CA ARG A 106 4.26 -1.00 -19.27
C ARG A 106 3.97 -1.75 -20.56
N GLU A 107 4.70 -2.85 -20.81
CA GLU A 107 4.46 -3.70 -21.97
C GLU A 107 3.04 -4.29 -21.96
N ALA A 108 2.57 -4.77 -20.82
CA ALA A 108 1.21 -5.30 -20.66
C ALA A 108 0.13 -4.23 -20.90
N LEU A 109 0.32 -2.99 -20.39
CA LEU A 109 -0.61 -1.87 -20.61
C LEU A 109 -0.69 -1.43 -22.06
N GLU A 110 0.34 -1.68 -22.86
CA GLU A 110 0.35 -1.40 -24.31
C GLU A 110 -0.17 -2.58 -25.16
N SER A 111 -0.28 -3.78 -24.57
CA SER A 111 -0.67 -5.02 -25.25
C SER A 111 -1.92 -5.65 -24.65
N GLU A 112 -1.75 -6.65 -23.79
CA GLU A 112 -2.84 -7.51 -23.28
C GLU A 112 -3.78 -6.82 -22.29
N LEU A 113 -3.31 -5.76 -21.60
CA LEU A 113 -4.13 -4.92 -20.70
C LEU A 113 -4.58 -3.61 -21.34
N LYS A 114 -4.39 -3.43 -22.64
CA LYS A 114 -4.63 -2.15 -23.33
C LYS A 114 -6.06 -1.63 -23.11
N ASP A 115 -7.04 -2.53 -23.19
CA ASP A 115 -8.46 -2.17 -23.05
C ASP A 115 -8.84 -1.83 -21.59
N HIS A 116 -7.97 -2.14 -20.63
CA HIS A 116 -8.16 -1.91 -19.20
C HIS A 116 -7.11 -0.95 -18.61
N ALA A 117 -6.25 -0.39 -19.46
CA ALA A 117 -5.10 0.40 -19.00
C ALA A 117 -5.53 1.64 -18.18
N LEU A 118 -6.59 2.32 -18.61
CA LEU A 118 -7.10 3.50 -17.93
C LEU A 118 -7.66 3.15 -16.55
N GLU A 119 -8.43 2.06 -16.44
CA GLU A 119 -9.05 1.59 -15.21
C GLU A 119 -7.98 1.17 -14.18
N ILE A 120 -6.95 0.43 -14.63
CA ILE A 120 -5.82 0.01 -13.80
C ILE A 120 -5.05 1.24 -13.29
N MET A 121 -4.71 2.18 -14.17
CA MET A 121 -3.99 3.39 -13.78
C MET A 121 -4.83 4.29 -12.86
N THR A 122 -6.16 4.34 -13.08
CA THR A 122 -7.10 5.04 -12.21
C THR A 122 -7.15 4.40 -10.82
N ALA A 123 -7.18 3.06 -10.72
CA ALA A 123 -7.13 2.34 -9.45
C ALA A 123 -5.85 2.65 -8.66
N ILE A 124 -4.69 2.62 -9.32
CA ILE A 124 -3.40 2.99 -8.69
C ILE A 124 -3.41 4.45 -8.23
N GLY A 125 -3.86 5.36 -9.08
CA GLY A 125 -3.96 6.80 -8.77
C GLY A 125 -4.93 7.08 -7.61
N ALA A 126 -6.08 6.40 -7.56
CA ALA A 126 -7.05 6.52 -6.47
C ALA A 126 -6.44 6.09 -5.12
N LYS A 127 -5.65 5.00 -5.10
CA LYS A 127 -4.94 4.54 -3.90
C LYS A 127 -3.86 5.52 -3.44
N LEU A 128 -3.10 6.13 -4.37
CA LEU A 128 -2.17 7.21 -4.05
C LEU A 128 -2.86 8.44 -3.46
N ALA A 129 -3.97 8.88 -4.07
CA ALA A 129 -4.77 9.99 -3.57
C ALA A 129 -5.34 9.71 -2.17
N GLN A 130 -5.85 8.49 -1.93
CA GLN A 130 -6.32 8.06 -0.63
C GLN A 130 -5.20 8.11 0.42
N ARG A 131 -4.02 7.61 0.10
CA ARG A 131 -2.85 7.62 1.01
C ARG A 131 -2.37 9.03 1.30
N LEU A 132 -2.37 9.92 0.32
CA LEU A 132 -2.06 11.33 0.52
C LEU A 132 -3.05 12.00 1.50
N LEU A 133 -4.34 11.75 1.36
CA LEU A 133 -5.36 12.28 2.27
C LEU A 133 -5.21 11.72 3.70
N GLN A 134 -4.87 10.44 3.84
CA GLN A 134 -4.59 9.83 5.14
C GLN A 134 -3.36 10.46 5.80
N THR A 135 -2.29 10.67 5.02
CA THR A 135 -1.06 11.32 5.50
C THR A 135 -1.33 12.76 5.92
N ARG A 136 -2.09 13.51 5.12
CA ARG A 136 -2.51 14.88 5.50
C ARG A 136 -3.25 14.89 6.84
N ARG A 137 -4.20 13.98 7.06
CA ARG A 137 -4.91 13.87 8.34
C ARG A 137 -3.97 13.58 9.51
N LYS A 138 -2.97 12.70 9.32
CA LYS A 138 -1.96 12.43 10.35
C LYS A 138 -1.17 13.69 10.70
N VAL A 139 -0.78 14.49 9.71
CA VAL A 139 -0.09 15.77 9.93
C VAL A 139 -0.99 16.77 10.68
N GLU A 140 -2.25 16.88 10.28
CA GLU A 140 -3.24 17.73 10.97
C GLU A 140 -3.39 17.31 12.46
N HIS A 141 -3.47 16.02 12.74
CA HIS A 141 -3.55 15.50 14.12
C HIS A 141 -2.28 15.81 14.93
N LEU A 142 -1.10 15.72 14.32
CA LEU A 142 0.16 16.08 14.98
C LEU A 142 0.24 17.57 15.28
N ALA A 143 -0.30 18.42 14.42
CA ALA A 143 -0.25 19.86 14.54
C ALA A 143 -1.31 20.43 15.51
N PHE A 144 -2.50 19.84 15.56
CA PHE A 144 -3.66 20.46 16.24
C PHE A 144 -4.19 19.68 17.44
N LEU A 145 -3.82 18.40 17.61
CA LEU A 145 -4.24 17.61 18.77
C LEU A 145 -3.17 17.63 19.86
N ASP A 146 -3.60 17.76 21.11
CA ASP A 146 -2.76 17.52 22.28
C ASP A 146 -2.41 16.02 22.43
N THR A 147 -1.61 15.67 23.42
CA THR A 147 -1.15 14.28 23.61
C THR A 147 -2.32 13.31 23.83
N GLN A 148 -3.34 13.71 24.60
CA GLN A 148 -4.51 12.86 24.87
C GLN A 148 -5.34 12.67 23.62
N GLY A 149 -5.60 13.74 22.88
CA GLY A 149 -6.32 13.70 21.60
C GLY A 149 -5.62 12.85 20.55
N ARG A 150 -4.29 12.87 20.47
CA ARG A 150 -3.50 12.01 19.58
C ARG A 150 -3.63 10.52 19.95
N VAL A 151 -3.53 10.19 21.23
CA VAL A 151 -3.70 8.79 21.69
C VAL A 151 -5.11 8.30 21.39
N ALA A 152 -6.13 9.06 21.74
CA ALA A 152 -7.53 8.69 21.47
C ALA A 152 -7.78 8.48 19.97
N ARG A 153 -7.26 9.38 19.14
CA ARG A 153 -7.41 9.27 17.68
C ARG A 153 -6.68 8.07 17.10
N THR A 154 -5.46 7.81 17.55
CA THR A 154 -4.69 6.62 17.11
C THR A 154 -5.42 5.33 17.46
N LEU A 155 -6.03 5.24 18.65
CA LEU A 155 -6.82 4.07 19.03
C LEU A 155 -8.06 3.88 18.13
N ILE A 156 -8.76 4.97 17.81
CA ILE A 156 -9.91 4.92 16.89
C ILE A 156 -9.47 4.48 15.49
N ASP A 157 -8.37 5.00 14.98
CA ASP A 157 -7.85 4.64 13.65
C ASP A 157 -7.43 3.17 13.61
N LEU A 158 -6.79 2.65 14.66
CA LEU A 158 -6.43 1.23 14.80
C LEU A 158 -7.66 0.31 14.88
N CYS A 159 -8.73 0.72 15.59
CA CYS A 159 -9.98 -0.04 15.63
C CYS A 159 -10.67 -0.14 14.27
N GLY A 160 -10.40 0.76 13.36
CA GLY A 160 -10.91 0.74 11.99
C GLY A 160 -10.13 -0.15 11.02
N GLU A 161 -8.97 -0.67 11.43
CA GLU A 161 -8.19 -1.59 10.60
C GLU A 161 -8.86 -2.97 10.55
N PRO A 162 -8.89 -3.65 9.38
CA PRO A 162 -9.58 -4.93 9.21
C PRO A 162 -9.14 -6.02 10.19
N ASP A 163 -7.89 -5.99 10.63
CA ASP A 163 -7.31 -6.98 11.55
C ASP A 163 -7.43 -6.58 13.04
N ALA A 164 -8.09 -5.46 13.36
CA ALA A 164 -8.19 -4.98 14.74
C ALA A 164 -9.00 -5.94 15.64
N VAL A 165 -9.83 -6.80 15.05
CA VAL A 165 -10.74 -7.71 15.77
C VAL A 165 -10.23 -9.16 15.79
N SER A 166 -9.16 -9.48 15.06
CA SER A 166 -8.63 -10.86 14.95
C SER A 166 -7.41 -11.09 15.84
N HIS A 167 -7.58 -11.01 17.16
CA HIS A 167 -6.74 -11.76 18.09
C HIS A 167 -7.54 -12.94 18.63
N PRO A 168 -7.36 -14.16 18.10
CA PRO A 168 -7.64 -15.34 18.90
C PRO A 168 -6.64 -15.35 20.06
N GLU A 169 -7.13 -15.59 21.25
CA GLU A 169 -6.40 -15.83 22.48
C GLU A 169 -5.27 -16.87 22.29
#